data_9c17693126ba25939e0081097c0e43dc
#
_entry.id   9c17693126ba25939e0081097c0e43dc
#
_cell.length_a   1.000
_cell.length_b   1.000
_cell.length_c   1.000
_cell.angle_alpha   90.00
_cell.angle_beta   90.00
_cell.angle_gamma   90.00
#
_symmetry.space_group_name_H-M   'P 1'
#
loop_
_entity.id
_entity.type
_entity.pdbx_description
1 polymer ?
#
loop_
_entity_poly.entity_id
_entity_poly.type
_entity_poly.pdbx_seq_one_letter_code
_entity_poly.pdbx_strand_id
1 'polypeptide(L)'
;DNAYNDRRASCNRASKDMGIRSLRSATLNDLSKVKNHDDRIKSQHVISENIRVLECVEALKNNNAKQFGKIMNEGHKSLSEDFCVSTDKMDDMVTFAQNFGALGARMTGAGFGGCIVVLAHKECAKTLVSELMKSINGTWLVSEMQF
;
A
#
# COMPACT_ATOMS: atom_id res chain seq x y z
N ASP A 1 10.07 -15.90 -5.23
CA ASP A 1 10.04 -16.53 -3.89
C ASP A 1 11.04 -15.97 -2.90
N ASN A 2 12.25 -15.54 -3.31
CA ASN A 2 13.25 -14.98 -2.37
C ASN A 2 12.82 -13.63 -1.80
N ALA A 3 12.38 -12.70 -2.62
CA ALA A 3 12.10 -11.33 -2.17
C ALA A 3 10.99 -11.23 -1.11
N TYR A 4 9.93 -12.03 -1.23
CA TYR A 4 8.89 -12.11 -0.20
C TYR A 4 9.43 -12.66 1.13
N ASN A 5 10.24 -13.73 1.05
CA ASN A 5 10.87 -14.32 2.22
C ASN A 5 11.86 -13.35 2.90
N ASP A 6 12.56 -12.52 2.13
CA ASP A 6 13.46 -11.50 2.65
C ASP A 6 12.71 -10.44 3.48
N ARG A 7 11.53 -10.00 3.01
CA ARG A 7 10.66 -9.07 3.76
C ARG A 7 10.21 -9.69 5.09
N ARG A 8 9.80 -10.97 5.04
CA ARG A 8 9.41 -11.70 6.24
C ARG A 8 10.59 -11.88 7.22
N ALA A 9 11.78 -12.17 6.70
CA ALA A 9 12.99 -12.30 7.51
C ALA A 9 13.34 -10.97 8.20
N SER A 10 13.29 -9.85 7.48
CA SER A 10 13.49 -8.50 8.05
C SER A 10 12.52 -8.21 9.20
N CYS A 11 11.23 -8.48 9.01
CA CYS A 11 10.23 -8.29 10.06
C CYS A 11 10.49 -9.19 11.30
N ASN A 12 10.94 -10.41 11.08
CA ASN A 12 11.28 -11.32 12.17
C ASN A 12 12.50 -10.86 12.96
N ARG A 13 13.56 -10.36 12.29
CA ARG A 13 14.74 -9.78 12.96
C ARG A 13 14.36 -8.56 13.77
N ALA A 14 13.57 -7.64 13.18
CA ALA A 14 13.08 -6.46 13.88
C ALA A 14 12.25 -6.82 15.14
N SER A 15 11.35 -7.80 15.04
CA SER A 15 10.58 -8.28 16.20
C SER A 15 11.48 -8.81 17.32
N LYS A 16 12.55 -9.53 16.97
CA LYS A 16 13.55 -10.00 17.96
C LYS A 16 14.28 -8.85 18.63
N ASP A 17 14.72 -7.86 17.86
CA ASP A 17 15.41 -6.69 18.39
C ASP A 17 14.51 -5.88 19.34
N MET A 18 13.21 -5.81 19.02
CA MET A 18 12.20 -5.17 19.87
C MET A 18 11.80 -6.00 21.11
N GLY A 19 12.15 -7.30 21.16
CA GLY A 19 11.75 -8.21 22.23
C GLY A 19 10.26 -8.55 22.20
N ILE A 20 9.63 -8.58 21.04
CA ILE A 20 8.20 -8.85 20.86
C ILE A 20 7.97 -10.07 19.95
N ARG A 21 6.80 -10.68 20.09
CA ARG A 21 6.43 -11.85 19.28
C ARG A 21 6.09 -11.48 17.82
N SER A 22 5.54 -10.30 17.60
CA SER A 22 5.02 -9.87 16.30
C SER A 22 4.96 -8.33 16.23
N LEU A 23 5.23 -7.76 15.05
CA LEU A 23 5.10 -6.32 14.77
C LEU A 23 3.67 -5.77 14.94
N ARG A 24 2.66 -6.64 15.06
CA ARG A 24 1.29 -6.22 15.37
C ARG A 24 1.17 -5.48 16.70
N SER A 25 2.00 -5.82 17.68
CA SER A 25 2.03 -5.16 19.00
C SER A 25 3.07 -4.04 19.11
N ALA A 26 3.83 -3.79 18.05
CA ALA A 26 4.85 -2.75 18.04
C ALA A 26 4.23 -1.35 17.86
N THR A 27 4.94 -0.37 18.36
CA THR A 27 4.69 1.06 18.14
C THR A 27 5.86 1.69 17.36
N LEU A 28 5.67 2.89 16.82
CA LEU A 28 6.75 3.62 16.14
C LEU A 28 7.95 3.91 17.07
N ASN A 29 7.71 4.04 18.39
CA ASN A 29 8.77 4.25 19.37
C ASN A 29 9.71 3.03 19.49
N ASP A 30 9.19 1.83 19.23
CA ASP A 30 9.99 0.61 19.30
C ASP A 30 11.02 0.49 18.18
N LEU A 31 10.88 1.28 17.11
CA LEU A 31 11.82 1.30 15.98
C LEU A 31 13.26 1.66 16.39
N SER A 32 13.42 2.42 17.47
CA SER A 32 14.74 2.76 18.03
C SER A 32 15.53 1.54 18.51
N LYS A 33 14.86 0.43 18.80
CA LYS A 33 15.46 -0.84 19.25
C LYS A 33 16.01 -1.67 18.08
N VAL A 34 15.56 -1.41 16.84
CA VAL A 34 15.96 -2.18 15.66
C VAL A 34 17.34 -1.75 15.22
N LYS A 35 18.29 -2.69 15.22
CA LYS A 35 19.71 -2.43 14.97
C LYS A 35 20.02 -2.21 13.50
N ASN A 36 19.47 -3.06 12.64
CA ASN A 36 19.69 -2.98 11.21
C ASN A 36 18.82 -1.90 10.58
N HIS A 37 19.41 -1.03 9.76
CA HIS A 37 18.69 0.11 9.14
C HIS A 37 17.60 -0.33 8.17
N ASP A 38 17.87 -1.33 7.33
CA ASP A 38 16.89 -1.84 6.37
C ASP A 38 15.72 -2.55 7.09
N ASP A 39 16.01 -3.37 8.10
CA ASP A 39 14.97 -4.01 8.93
C ASP A 39 14.10 -2.97 9.66
N ARG A 40 14.69 -1.83 10.05
CA ARG A 40 13.97 -0.71 10.66
C ARG A 40 12.98 -0.08 9.68
N ILE A 41 13.39 0.18 8.44
CA ILE A 41 12.53 0.74 7.40
C ILE A 41 11.38 -0.24 7.08
N LYS A 42 11.70 -1.54 6.90
CA LYS A 42 10.67 -2.56 6.62
C LYS A 42 9.66 -2.69 7.77
N SER A 43 10.14 -2.69 9.02
CA SER A 43 9.25 -2.75 10.18
C SER A 43 8.44 -1.46 10.40
N GLN A 44 9.01 -0.30 10.09
CA GLN A 44 8.27 0.98 10.08
C GLN A 44 7.08 0.92 9.14
N HIS A 45 7.27 0.39 7.92
CA HIS A 45 6.17 0.17 6.99
C HIS A 45 5.05 -0.66 7.63
N VAL A 46 5.39 -1.83 8.19
CA VAL A 46 4.38 -2.74 8.78
C VAL A 46 3.63 -2.10 9.95
N ILE A 47 4.34 -1.40 10.84
CA ILE A 47 3.73 -0.71 11.98
C ILE A 47 2.81 0.42 11.48
N SER A 48 3.26 1.20 10.51
CA SER A 48 2.46 2.29 9.92
C SER A 48 1.24 1.77 9.15
N GLU A 49 1.34 0.62 8.45
CA GLU A 49 0.18 -0.02 7.81
C GLU A 49 -0.88 -0.43 8.83
N ASN A 50 -0.49 -0.96 10.00
CA ASN A 50 -1.45 -1.25 11.06
C ASN A 50 -2.20 0.01 11.52
N ILE A 51 -1.53 1.16 11.60
CA ILE A 51 -2.15 2.45 11.94
C ILE A 51 -3.09 2.87 10.81
N ARG A 52 -2.64 2.84 9.55
CA ARG A 52 -3.44 3.18 8.37
C ARG A 52 -4.73 2.36 8.26
N VAL A 53 -4.70 1.08 8.64
CA VAL A 53 -5.92 0.26 8.68
C VAL A 53 -6.96 0.83 9.63
N LEU A 54 -6.56 1.27 10.83
CA LEU A 54 -7.48 1.87 11.80
C LEU A 54 -8.01 3.22 11.31
N GLU A 55 -7.15 4.04 10.72
CA GLU A 55 -7.54 5.32 10.11
C GLU A 55 -8.52 5.12 8.93
N CYS A 56 -8.32 4.08 8.11
CA CYS A 56 -9.27 3.69 7.06
C CYS A 56 -10.65 3.32 7.63
N VAL A 57 -10.68 2.56 8.72
CA VAL A 57 -11.94 2.21 9.40
C VAL A 57 -12.69 3.47 9.86
N GLU A 58 -11.99 4.42 10.44
CA GLU A 58 -12.60 5.68 10.87
C GLU A 58 -13.05 6.54 9.68
N ALA A 59 -12.28 6.60 8.59
CA ALA A 59 -12.68 7.29 7.38
C ALA A 59 -13.97 6.69 6.78
N LEU A 60 -14.08 5.37 6.76
CA LEU A 60 -15.30 4.67 6.30
C LEU A 60 -16.51 4.95 7.18
N LYS A 61 -16.36 4.87 8.51
CA LYS A 61 -17.45 5.19 9.45
C LYS A 61 -17.99 6.61 9.27
N ASN A 62 -17.11 7.53 8.90
CA ASN A 62 -17.44 8.94 8.69
C ASN A 62 -17.83 9.25 7.23
N ASN A 63 -18.00 8.24 6.37
CA ASN A 63 -18.27 8.39 4.93
C ASN A 63 -17.26 9.33 4.23
N ASN A 64 -16.01 9.34 4.67
CA ASN A 64 -14.97 10.23 4.16
C ASN A 64 -14.09 9.51 3.12
N ALA A 65 -14.64 9.36 1.91
CA ALA A 65 -13.95 8.72 0.78
C ALA A 65 -12.63 9.44 0.41
N LYS A 66 -12.58 10.78 0.57
CA LYS A 66 -11.36 11.56 0.28
C LYS A 66 -10.22 11.20 1.25
N GLN A 67 -10.52 11.10 2.54
CA GLN A 67 -9.54 10.69 3.54
C GLN A 67 -9.10 9.24 3.32
N PHE A 68 -10.04 8.34 3.02
CA PHE A 68 -9.74 6.96 2.71
C PHE A 68 -8.78 6.86 1.51
N GLY A 69 -9.06 7.59 0.43
CA GLY A 69 -8.18 7.64 -0.75
C GLY A 69 -6.79 8.17 -0.44
N LYS A 70 -6.69 9.23 0.39
CA LYS A 70 -5.40 9.74 0.84
C LYS A 70 -4.57 8.67 1.57
N ILE A 71 -5.19 7.93 2.49
CA ILE A 71 -4.53 6.84 3.23
C ILE A 71 -4.08 5.73 2.27
N MET A 72 -4.88 5.39 1.25
CA MET A 72 -4.48 4.44 0.19
C MET A 72 -3.19 4.88 -0.50
N ASN A 73 -3.10 6.16 -0.88
CA ASN A 73 -1.93 6.72 -1.57
C ASN A 73 -0.68 6.69 -0.69
N GLU A 74 -0.80 7.07 0.58
CA GLU A 74 0.29 6.99 1.57
C GLU A 74 0.76 5.54 1.78
N GLY A 75 -0.18 4.60 1.83
CA GLY A 75 0.11 3.17 1.92
C GLY A 75 0.86 2.65 0.69
N HIS A 76 0.47 3.08 -0.52
CA HIS A 76 1.19 2.68 -1.74
C HIS A 76 2.61 3.22 -1.76
N LYS A 77 2.80 4.49 -1.42
CA LYS A 77 4.12 5.10 -1.33
C LYS A 77 5.03 4.29 -0.39
N SER A 78 4.53 3.92 0.78
CA SER A 78 5.30 3.12 1.74
C SER A 78 5.56 1.68 1.24
N LEU A 79 4.63 1.07 0.48
CA LEU A 79 4.86 -0.23 -0.17
C LEU A 79 5.95 -0.17 -1.24
N SER A 80 6.01 0.92 -2.00
CA SER A 80 7.01 1.13 -3.05
C SER A 80 8.37 1.52 -2.47
N GLU A 81 8.44 2.56 -1.65
CA GLU A 81 9.69 3.16 -1.19
C GLU A 81 10.29 2.45 0.03
N ASP A 82 9.47 2.13 1.06
CA ASP A 82 9.95 1.56 2.32
C ASP A 82 10.03 0.04 2.27
N PHE A 83 8.94 -0.62 1.89
CA PHE A 83 8.83 -2.08 1.87
C PHE A 83 9.41 -2.69 0.59
N CYS A 84 9.50 -1.90 -0.47
CA CYS A 84 10.08 -2.26 -1.78
C CYS A 84 9.46 -3.54 -2.36
N VAL A 85 8.14 -3.58 -2.46
CA VAL A 85 7.38 -4.70 -3.04
C VAL A 85 6.56 -4.29 -4.26
N SER A 86 6.58 -3.01 -4.65
CA SER A 86 5.99 -2.53 -5.88
C SER A 86 6.90 -2.80 -7.08
N THR A 87 6.40 -2.52 -8.26
CA THR A 87 7.14 -2.52 -9.53
C THR A 87 6.90 -1.21 -10.24
N ASP A 88 7.83 -0.80 -11.12
CA ASP A 88 7.70 0.42 -11.91
C ASP A 88 6.34 0.49 -12.61
N LYS A 89 5.89 -0.62 -13.19
CA LYS A 89 4.58 -0.68 -13.85
C LYS A 89 3.41 -0.43 -12.87
N MET A 90 3.48 -0.94 -11.64
CA MET A 90 2.44 -0.70 -10.65
C MET A 90 2.46 0.75 -10.17
N ASP A 91 3.64 1.32 -9.99
CA ASP A 91 3.83 2.72 -9.60
C ASP A 91 3.32 3.66 -10.71
N ASP A 92 3.58 3.34 -11.98
CA ASP A 92 3.03 4.04 -13.14
C ASP A 92 1.50 3.99 -13.16
N MET A 93 0.90 2.81 -12.93
CA MET A 93 -0.55 2.65 -12.88
C MET A 93 -1.19 3.47 -11.76
N VAL A 94 -0.59 3.48 -10.57
CA VAL A 94 -1.06 4.25 -9.42
C VAL A 94 -0.92 5.74 -9.69
N THR A 95 0.23 6.18 -10.19
CA THR A 95 0.48 7.58 -10.57
C THR A 95 -0.50 8.05 -11.63
N PHE A 96 -0.74 7.23 -12.66
CA PHE A 96 -1.73 7.53 -13.70
C PHE A 96 -3.12 7.72 -13.09
N ALA A 97 -3.57 6.77 -12.25
CA ALA A 97 -4.89 6.83 -11.63
C ALA A 97 -5.07 8.11 -10.78
N GLN A 98 -4.05 8.48 -9.99
CA GLN A 98 -4.05 9.69 -9.18
C GLN A 98 -4.13 10.96 -10.05
N ASN A 99 -3.31 11.04 -11.09
CA ASN A 99 -3.30 12.19 -12.02
C ASN A 99 -4.60 12.29 -12.81
N PHE A 100 -5.29 11.18 -13.04
CA PHE A 100 -6.59 11.13 -13.72
C PHE A 100 -7.79 11.37 -12.78
N GLY A 101 -7.53 11.72 -11.53
CA GLY A 101 -8.55 12.15 -10.56
C GLY A 101 -9.10 11.05 -9.67
N ALA A 102 -8.41 9.91 -9.53
CA ALA A 102 -8.74 8.95 -8.50
C ALA A 102 -8.56 9.56 -7.10
N LEU A 103 -9.46 9.24 -6.18
CA LEU A 103 -9.33 9.63 -4.77
C LEU A 103 -8.15 8.94 -4.11
N GLY A 104 -7.90 7.68 -4.50
CA GLY A 104 -6.77 6.89 -4.04
C GLY A 104 -6.50 5.70 -4.94
N ALA A 105 -5.25 5.27 -4.95
CA ALA A 105 -4.83 4.06 -5.64
C ALA A 105 -3.66 3.41 -4.91
N ARG A 106 -3.65 2.09 -4.87
CA ARG A 106 -2.53 1.33 -4.29
C ARG A 106 -2.44 -0.07 -4.87
N MET A 107 -1.26 -0.64 -4.80
CA MET A 107 -1.10 -2.06 -5.07
C MET A 107 -1.84 -2.92 -4.03
N THR A 108 -2.21 -4.14 -4.42
CA THR A 108 -2.79 -5.17 -3.55
C THR A 108 -2.13 -6.52 -3.81
N GLY A 109 -2.17 -7.39 -2.80
CA GLY A 109 -1.53 -8.71 -2.83
C GLY A 109 -0.09 -8.69 -2.32
N ALA A 110 0.68 -9.70 -2.68
CA ALA A 110 2.04 -9.91 -2.18
C ALA A 110 3.09 -8.93 -2.75
N GLY A 111 2.76 -8.22 -3.79
CA GLY A 111 3.69 -7.37 -4.52
C GLY A 111 4.44 -8.10 -5.64
N PHE A 112 5.48 -7.45 -6.17
CA PHE A 112 6.32 -7.94 -7.27
C PHE A 112 5.56 -8.17 -8.58
N GLY A 113 4.45 -7.47 -8.77
CA GLY A 113 3.47 -7.57 -9.85
C GLY A 113 2.06 -7.80 -9.30
N GLY A 114 1.09 -7.95 -10.18
CA GLY A 114 -0.30 -8.24 -9.83
C GLY A 114 -1.25 -7.07 -10.06
N CYS A 115 -2.03 -6.69 -9.07
CA CYS A 115 -3.14 -5.75 -9.22
C CYS A 115 -2.94 -4.47 -8.41
N ILE A 116 -3.57 -3.40 -8.87
CA ILE A 116 -3.85 -2.21 -8.07
C ILE A 116 -5.34 -2.14 -7.74
N VAL A 117 -5.67 -1.48 -6.63
CA VAL A 117 -7.03 -1.07 -6.28
C VAL A 117 -7.10 0.45 -6.44
N VAL A 118 -8.14 0.92 -7.10
CA VAL A 118 -8.39 2.35 -7.35
C VAL A 118 -9.73 2.73 -6.76
N LEU A 119 -9.75 3.79 -5.96
CA LEU A 119 -10.95 4.44 -5.48
C LEU A 119 -11.19 5.71 -6.31
N ALA A 120 -12.35 5.79 -6.95
CA ALA A 120 -12.71 6.93 -7.77
C ALA A 120 -14.21 7.27 -7.62
N HIS A 121 -14.58 8.50 -7.97
CA HIS A 121 -15.99 8.84 -8.12
C HIS A 121 -16.61 8.05 -9.28
N LYS A 122 -17.86 7.64 -9.10
CA LYS A 122 -18.59 6.81 -10.07
C LYS A 122 -18.60 7.41 -11.48
N GLU A 123 -18.70 8.74 -11.56
CA GLU A 123 -18.79 9.47 -12.82
C GLU A 123 -17.52 9.38 -13.66
N CYS A 124 -16.35 9.24 -13.02
CA CYS A 124 -15.06 9.17 -13.72
C CYS A 124 -14.48 7.76 -13.79
N ALA A 125 -15.02 6.79 -13.05
CA ALA A 125 -14.44 5.46 -12.94
C ALA A 125 -14.26 4.75 -14.30
N LYS A 126 -15.30 4.74 -15.15
CA LYS A 126 -15.24 4.10 -16.47
C LYS A 126 -14.20 4.74 -17.39
N THR A 127 -14.17 6.07 -17.41
CA THR A 127 -13.19 6.82 -18.24
C THR A 127 -11.78 6.58 -17.75
N LEU A 128 -11.57 6.63 -16.43
CA LEU A 128 -10.27 6.34 -15.82
C LEU A 128 -9.75 4.95 -16.20
N VAL A 129 -10.59 3.92 -16.06
CA VAL A 129 -10.22 2.54 -16.45
C VAL A 129 -9.86 2.45 -17.94
N SER A 130 -10.71 3.04 -18.81
CA SER A 130 -10.47 3.03 -20.26
C SER A 130 -9.14 3.68 -20.62
N GLU A 131 -8.85 4.86 -20.07
CA GLU A 131 -7.64 5.60 -20.36
C GLU A 131 -6.39 4.92 -19.76
N LEU A 132 -6.50 4.33 -18.57
CA LEU A 132 -5.41 3.56 -17.97
C LEU A 132 -5.04 2.35 -18.84
N MET A 133 -6.05 1.60 -19.31
CA MET A 133 -5.84 0.44 -20.15
C MET A 133 -5.23 0.79 -21.52
N LYS A 134 -5.54 1.97 -22.07
CA LYS A 134 -4.91 2.47 -23.31
C LYS A 134 -3.48 2.92 -23.09
N SER A 135 -3.21 3.57 -21.97
CA SER A 135 -1.92 4.21 -21.70
C SER A 135 -0.85 3.23 -21.19
N ILE A 136 -1.26 2.17 -20.51
CA ILE A 136 -0.35 1.17 -19.92
C ILE A 136 -0.65 -0.21 -20.51
N ASN A 137 0.19 -0.66 -21.41
CA ASN A 137 0.05 -1.94 -22.11
C ASN A 137 -0.01 -3.14 -21.15
N GLY A 138 -0.88 -4.10 -21.49
CA GLY A 138 -1.04 -5.33 -20.72
C GLY A 138 -1.72 -5.11 -19.36
N THR A 139 -2.60 -4.13 -19.27
CA THR A 139 -3.52 -3.93 -18.16
C THR A 139 -4.94 -4.28 -18.56
N TRP A 140 -5.73 -4.75 -17.61
CA TRP A 140 -7.16 -5.03 -17.79
C TRP A 140 -7.93 -4.86 -16.48
N LEU A 141 -9.22 -4.58 -16.60
CA LEU A 141 -10.11 -4.52 -15.44
C LEU A 141 -10.42 -5.93 -14.94
N VAL A 142 -10.09 -6.22 -13.69
CA VAL A 142 -10.38 -7.51 -13.04
C VAL A 142 -11.81 -7.52 -12.49
N SER A 143 -12.19 -6.46 -11.76
CA SER A 143 -13.50 -6.33 -11.11
C SER A 143 -13.82 -4.87 -10.83
N GLU A 144 -15.11 -4.54 -10.83
CA GLU A 144 -15.63 -3.24 -10.40
C GLU A 144 -16.68 -3.46 -9.30
N MET A 145 -16.60 -2.69 -8.23
CA MET A 145 -17.62 -2.65 -7.18
C MET A 145 -18.14 -1.21 -7.04
N GLN A 146 -19.44 -1.09 -6.85
CA GLN A 146 -20.12 0.18 -6.57
C GLN A 146 -20.71 0.11 -5.16
N PHE A 147 -20.55 1.19 -4.41
CA PHE A 147 -21.11 1.35 -3.08
C PHE A 147 -22.17 2.43 -3.07
#